data_8f62e4ca1d9f5c873670c4d125cf19f3
#
_entry.id   8f62e4ca1d9f5c873670c4d125cf19f3
#
_cell.length_a   1.000
_cell.length_b   1.000
_cell.length_c   1.000
_cell.angle_alpha   90.00
_cell.angle_beta   90.00
_cell.angle_gamma   90.00
#
_symmetry.space_group_name_H-M   'P 1'
#
loop_
_entity.id
_entity.type
_entity.pdbx_description
1 polymer ?
#
loop_
_entity_poly.entity_id
_entity_poly.type
_entity_poly.pdbx_seq_one_letter_code
_entity_poly.pdbx_strand_id
1 'polypeptide(L)'
;MLDTYENYIGKIIENERTRRGLSVNDVCNGICSKSVYVKLESGEYAGGMHVLRAICQRLGINSDRCGTYLAKVEYDEMMDRLYILEDIREGRLDKAWAGVEKYRTTYKDIALNNQFIMYIRGRLAELDGEREKALELYGGALSITVSEYQQLERIPCITIYEAYMMLDAARVSAELGNEQTAYKMYMLLLRYCGNCNAESWNTVCIYPKTVCDMVDFIGIDNMSSREAKEMLRHCISALDILRETERLHYIRPLLRNIIELGKREKNSDYNIEGYSELLECLNELFKKYGYERELFEWYPYYVDCGFRCVNELIEERRRMRGMSIEELAGTTQSARNVQRIIKGQVSPSYKTSKELLDKLGLKGVLRSDVIVADNIEAYKLWDEFLIHVEMHDFEHAEYELACLKSNLDSSIEINRVVLEYLNIWLEMLQDETKFRKSVYKLEKLLPFKISEIGKYKYIIKHEGIVLSTYIVFMDILKEYDSIPSYENMTLWIADEFSKRKFASIFELLSLRYANFYGNIGDYLKSDQIAGEGIEIELECERMSSLNTLLYCIAWNNGEQQKATENDIQFCKWAYEIAKFKEDNIRMVVYKRWLQR
;
A
#
# COMPACT_ATOMS: atom_id res chain seq x y z
N MET A 1 13.83 -15.47 31.60
CA MET A 1 13.90 -15.76 30.18
C MET A 1 12.86 -14.87 29.53
N LEU A 2 13.30 -13.82 28.82
CA LEU A 2 12.42 -13.03 27.96
C LEU A 2 11.95 -13.99 26.87
N ASP A 3 10.65 -14.07 26.64
CA ASP A 3 10.05 -14.92 25.63
C ASP A 3 10.69 -14.58 24.28
N THR A 4 11.53 -15.47 23.79
CA THR A 4 12.28 -15.36 22.52
C THR A 4 11.39 -15.38 21.29
N TYR A 5 10.07 -15.52 21.45
CA TYR A 5 9.10 -15.73 20.35
C TYR A 5 8.47 -14.48 19.76
N GLU A 6 8.85 -13.26 20.16
CA GLU A 6 8.11 -12.05 19.80
C GLU A 6 8.91 -10.94 19.15
N ASN A 7 10.12 -11.25 18.73
CA ASN A 7 11.00 -10.31 18.05
C ASN A 7 10.92 -10.42 16.52
N TYR A 8 9.75 -10.71 15.95
CA TYR A 8 9.62 -10.89 14.51
C TYR A 8 10.13 -9.67 13.73
N ILE A 9 9.68 -8.47 14.08
CA ILE A 9 10.10 -7.27 13.37
C ILE A 9 11.57 -6.92 13.60
N GLY A 10 12.08 -7.12 14.80
CA GLY A 10 13.49 -6.90 15.10
C GLY A 10 14.38 -7.80 14.27
N LYS A 11 14.03 -9.08 14.12
CA LYS A 11 14.74 -10.03 13.26
C LYS A 11 14.69 -9.66 11.78
N ILE A 12 13.53 -9.22 11.27
CA ILE A 12 13.42 -8.72 9.90
C ILE A 12 14.37 -7.54 9.69
N ILE A 13 14.38 -6.58 10.62
CA ILE A 13 15.25 -5.40 10.58
C ILE A 13 16.73 -5.82 10.60
N GLU A 14 17.13 -6.71 11.50
CA GLU A 14 18.50 -7.22 11.62
C GLU A 14 18.93 -7.97 10.35
N ASN A 15 18.09 -8.86 9.86
CA ASN A 15 18.35 -9.66 8.67
C ASN A 15 18.51 -8.77 7.43
N GLU A 16 17.61 -7.81 7.21
CA GLU A 16 17.69 -6.90 6.05
C GLU A 16 18.86 -5.95 6.14
N ARG A 17 19.18 -5.41 7.32
CA ARG A 17 20.38 -4.61 7.51
C ARG A 17 21.65 -5.40 7.16
N THR A 18 21.75 -6.62 7.67
CA THR A 18 22.90 -7.49 7.45
C THR A 18 23.01 -7.91 5.98
N ARG A 19 21.90 -8.30 5.35
CA ARG A 19 21.85 -8.67 3.93
C ARG A 19 22.34 -7.53 3.03
N ARG A 20 22.02 -6.28 3.38
CA ARG A 20 22.46 -5.08 2.64
C ARG A 20 23.85 -4.60 3.02
N GLY A 21 24.52 -5.23 3.99
CA GLY A 21 25.83 -4.81 4.48
C GLY A 21 25.83 -3.42 5.15
N LEU A 22 24.68 -2.99 5.70
CA LEU A 22 24.54 -1.69 6.36
C LEU A 22 24.99 -1.77 7.81
N SER A 23 25.69 -0.74 8.28
CA SER A 23 25.99 -0.58 9.70
C SER A 23 24.74 -0.11 10.47
N VAL A 24 24.72 -0.36 11.79
CA VAL A 24 23.68 0.20 12.67
C VAL A 24 23.58 1.71 12.50
N ASN A 25 24.73 2.38 12.36
CA ASN A 25 24.78 3.83 12.19
C ASN A 25 24.14 4.31 10.88
N ASP A 26 24.33 3.58 9.78
CA ASP A 26 23.73 3.94 8.50
C ASP A 26 22.21 3.99 8.61
N VAL A 27 21.62 3.04 9.33
CA VAL A 27 20.17 2.91 9.43
C VAL A 27 19.57 3.85 10.49
N CYS A 28 20.19 4.02 11.66
CA CYS A 28 19.60 4.77 12.78
C CYS A 28 19.97 6.25 12.83
N ASN A 29 20.99 6.69 12.09
CA ASN A 29 21.49 8.08 12.19
C ASN A 29 20.38 9.11 11.91
N GLY A 30 20.24 10.08 12.81
CA GLY A 30 19.18 11.11 12.73
C GLY A 30 17.78 10.63 13.10
N ILE A 31 17.51 9.31 13.14
CA ILE A 31 16.20 8.74 13.49
C ILE A 31 16.12 8.42 14.98
N CYS A 32 17.11 7.67 15.50
CA CYS A 32 17.17 7.31 16.91
C CYS A 32 18.61 7.03 17.34
N SER A 33 18.84 6.89 18.66
CA SER A 33 20.16 6.50 19.16
C SER A 33 20.48 5.04 18.83
N LYS A 34 21.79 4.71 18.70
CA LYS A 34 22.26 3.32 18.50
C LYS A 34 21.70 2.37 19.56
N SER A 35 21.62 2.81 20.83
CA SER A 35 21.06 1.98 21.91
C SER A 35 19.58 1.66 21.70
N VAL A 36 18.79 2.63 21.23
CA VAL A 36 17.38 2.41 20.88
C VAL A 36 17.24 1.46 19.70
N TYR A 37 18.07 1.62 18.67
CA TYR A 37 18.08 0.76 17.51
C TYR A 37 18.42 -0.70 17.87
N VAL A 38 19.49 -0.93 18.64
CA VAL A 38 19.88 -2.29 19.08
C VAL A 38 18.76 -2.96 19.91
N LYS A 39 18.08 -2.18 20.77
CA LYS A 39 16.91 -2.69 21.51
C LYS A 39 15.73 -3.02 20.61
N LEU A 40 15.59 -2.31 19.50
CA LEU A 40 14.58 -2.65 18.48
C LEU A 40 14.92 -3.96 17.78
N GLU A 41 16.15 -4.17 17.34
CA GLU A 41 16.61 -5.44 16.74
C GLU A 41 16.47 -6.61 17.74
N SER A 42 16.82 -6.41 19.02
CA SER A 42 16.70 -7.46 20.05
C SER A 42 15.26 -7.72 20.53
N GLY A 43 14.29 -6.88 20.13
CA GLY A 43 12.91 -6.96 20.61
C GLY A 43 12.66 -6.48 22.04
N GLU A 44 13.69 -5.91 22.69
CA GLU A 44 13.54 -5.30 24.03
C GLU A 44 12.73 -4.00 23.99
N TYR A 45 12.63 -3.39 22.82
CA TYR A 45 11.88 -2.16 22.60
C TYR A 45 11.08 -2.22 21.30
N ALA A 46 9.81 -1.87 21.39
CA ALA A 46 8.91 -1.93 20.26
C ALA A 46 9.08 -0.79 19.23
N GLY A 47 9.79 0.28 19.61
CA GLY A 47 9.86 1.53 18.83
C GLY A 47 8.55 2.33 18.88
N GLY A 48 8.65 3.66 18.84
CA GLY A 48 7.52 4.49 18.45
C GLY A 48 7.25 4.31 16.94
N MET A 49 6.00 4.51 16.51
CA MET A 49 5.59 4.25 15.13
C MET A 49 6.46 4.99 14.10
N HIS A 50 6.73 6.27 14.31
CA HIS A 50 7.54 7.06 13.37
C HIS A 50 8.97 6.51 13.23
N VAL A 51 9.60 6.08 14.33
CA VAL A 51 10.94 5.48 14.33
C VAL A 51 10.93 4.15 13.60
N LEU A 52 9.96 3.28 13.89
CA LEU A 52 9.84 1.98 13.25
C LEU A 52 9.62 2.11 11.74
N ARG A 53 8.69 2.97 11.31
CA ARG A 53 8.43 3.22 9.88
C ARG A 53 9.67 3.78 9.16
N ALA A 54 10.35 4.75 9.76
CA ALA A 54 11.57 5.33 9.17
C ALA A 54 12.69 4.28 9.03
N ILE A 55 12.89 3.41 10.02
CA ILE A 55 13.86 2.31 9.95
C ILE A 55 13.47 1.29 8.88
N CYS A 56 12.21 0.86 8.84
CA CYS A 56 11.72 -0.04 7.79
C CYS A 56 11.95 0.56 6.40
N GLN A 57 11.59 1.82 6.19
CA GLN A 57 11.82 2.50 4.92
C GLN A 57 13.31 2.57 4.56
N ARG A 58 14.22 2.92 5.48
CA ARG A 58 15.67 2.90 5.19
C ARG A 58 16.18 1.53 4.78
N LEU A 59 15.54 0.48 5.26
CA LEU A 59 15.82 -0.90 4.87
C LEU A 59 15.05 -1.35 3.62
N GLY A 60 14.25 -0.47 3.01
CA GLY A 60 13.42 -0.80 1.84
C GLY A 60 12.29 -1.77 2.13
N ILE A 61 11.93 -1.92 3.40
CA ILE A 61 10.81 -2.74 3.86
C ILE A 61 9.55 -1.90 3.73
N ASN A 62 8.48 -2.47 3.16
CA ASN A 62 7.18 -1.83 3.18
C ASN A 62 6.71 -1.69 4.63
N SER A 63 6.66 -0.44 5.11
CA SER A 63 6.31 -0.13 6.50
C SER A 63 4.88 -0.51 6.88
N ASP A 64 3.98 -0.67 5.92
CA ASP A 64 2.61 -1.10 6.18
C ASP A 64 2.49 -2.60 6.48
N ARG A 65 3.51 -3.37 6.15
CA ARG A 65 3.66 -4.76 6.61
C ARG A 65 4.10 -4.85 8.09
N CYS A 66 4.43 -3.70 8.72
CA CYS A 66 5.02 -3.63 10.04
C CYS A 66 4.34 -2.55 10.88
N GLY A 67 3.56 -2.93 11.88
CA GLY A 67 2.99 -1.97 12.83
C GLY A 67 1.65 -1.37 12.41
N THR A 68 0.72 -2.22 12.02
CA THR A 68 -0.61 -1.84 11.56
C THR A 68 -1.50 -1.27 12.68
N TYR A 69 -1.30 -1.66 13.94
CA TYR A 69 -2.17 -1.26 15.06
C TYR A 69 -1.47 -0.32 16.03
N LEU A 70 -2.00 0.87 16.17
CA LEU A 70 -1.46 1.98 16.96
C LEU A 70 -2.28 2.22 18.23
N ALA A 71 -1.60 2.64 19.29
CA ALA A 71 -2.30 3.21 20.44
C ALA A 71 -3.02 4.51 20.04
N LYS A 72 -4.13 4.83 20.70
CA LYS A 72 -5.01 5.96 20.32
C LYS A 72 -4.25 7.28 20.08
N VAL A 73 -3.27 7.61 20.89
CA VAL A 73 -2.49 8.85 20.72
C VAL A 73 -1.66 8.82 19.42
N GLU A 74 -0.98 7.70 19.13
CA GLU A 74 -0.21 7.54 17.88
C GLU A 74 -1.14 7.49 16.66
N TYR A 75 -2.30 6.86 16.82
CA TYR A 75 -3.33 6.84 15.77
C TYR A 75 -3.83 8.25 15.43
N ASP A 76 -4.18 9.04 16.46
CA ASP A 76 -4.64 10.43 16.27
C ASP A 76 -3.54 11.31 15.65
N GLU A 77 -2.29 11.10 16.05
CA GLU A 77 -1.14 11.80 15.47
C GLU A 77 -0.99 11.51 13.97
N MET A 78 -1.10 10.24 13.59
CA MET A 78 -1.05 9.85 12.18
C MET A 78 -2.26 10.39 11.39
N MET A 79 -3.45 10.36 11.97
CA MET A 79 -4.65 10.93 11.35
C MET A 79 -4.53 12.44 11.14
N ASP A 80 -4.03 13.18 12.14
CA ASP A 80 -3.81 14.63 11.99
C ASP A 80 -2.82 14.95 10.86
N ARG A 81 -1.76 14.13 10.66
CA ARG A 81 -0.88 14.24 9.47
C ARG A 81 -1.65 14.05 8.17
N LEU A 82 -2.47 13.00 8.09
CA LEU A 82 -3.25 12.72 6.89
C LEU A 82 -4.26 13.85 6.57
N TYR A 83 -4.92 14.41 7.58
CA TYR A 83 -5.82 15.55 7.38
C TYR A 83 -5.10 16.80 6.86
N ILE A 84 -3.89 17.08 7.34
CA ILE A 84 -3.07 18.19 6.82
C ILE A 84 -2.74 17.97 5.35
N LEU A 85 -2.34 16.76 4.97
CA LEU A 85 -2.00 16.41 3.59
C LEU A 85 -3.24 16.46 2.69
N GLU A 86 -4.39 16.01 3.18
CA GLU A 86 -5.67 16.13 2.49
C GLU A 86 -6.04 17.59 2.23
N ASP A 87 -5.88 18.45 3.23
CA ASP A 87 -6.17 19.87 3.08
C ASP A 87 -5.25 20.54 2.03
N ILE A 88 -3.98 20.13 1.94
CA ILE A 88 -3.08 20.59 0.87
C ILE A 88 -3.53 20.06 -0.49
N ARG A 89 -3.85 18.78 -0.61
CA ARG A 89 -4.33 18.15 -1.85
C ARG A 89 -5.56 18.86 -2.41
N GLU A 90 -6.49 19.18 -1.53
CA GLU A 90 -7.74 19.87 -1.89
C GLU A 90 -7.58 21.39 -2.04
N GLY A 91 -6.36 21.92 -1.90
CA GLY A 91 -6.10 23.36 -2.01
C GLY A 91 -6.64 24.19 -0.84
N ARG A 92 -6.99 23.57 0.29
CA ARG A 92 -7.47 24.25 1.50
C ARG A 92 -6.29 24.75 2.35
N LEU A 93 -5.46 25.63 1.80
CA LEU A 93 -4.17 26.03 2.38
C LEU A 93 -4.28 26.65 3.77
N ASP A 94 -5.31 27.48 4.03
CA ASP A 94 -5.54 28.06 5.36
C ASP A 94 -5.77 26.97 6.44
N LYS A 95 -6.53 25.92 6.08
CA LYS A 95 -6.76 24.77 7.00
C LYS A 95 -5.48 23.98 7.20
N ALA A 96 -4.71 23.76 6.14
CA ALA A 96 -3.43 23.06 6.23
C ALA A 96 -2.46 23.81 7.14
N TRP A 97 -2.33 25.13 7.01
CA TRP A 97 -1.52 25.96 7.91
C TRP A 97 -1.98 25.86 9.37
N ALA A 98 -3.30 25.97 9.63
CA ALA A 98 -3.87 25.81 10.98
C ALA A 98 -3.62 24.40 11.52
N GLY A 99 -3.73 23.37 10.68
CA GLY A 99 -3.46 21.98 11.00
C GLY A 99 -2.01 21.76 11.44
N VAL A 100 -1.03 22.31 10.72
CA VAL A 100 0.39 22.24 11.08
C VAL A 100 0.67 22.89 12.44
N GLU A 101 0.09 24.06 12.72
CA GLU A 101 0.27 24.74 14.01
C GLU A 101 -0.41 23.97 15.16
N LYS A 102 -1.60 23.40 14.95
CA LYS A 102 -2.24 22.49 15.90
C LYS A 102 -1.34 21.27 16.15
N TYR A 103 -0.83 20.63 15.09
CA TYR A 103 0.05 19.46 15.19
C TYR A 103 1.29 19.77 16.03
N ARG A 104 1.97 20.89 15.75
CA ARG A 104 3.16 21.36 16.46
C ARG A 104 2.93 21.54 17.95
N THR A 105 1.76 22.04 18.36
CA THR A 105 1.43 22.31 19.77
C THR A 105 0.87 21.09 20.50
N THR A 106 0.35 20.10 19.77
CA THR A 106 -0.33 18.93 20.35
C THR A 106 0.62 17.77 20.60
N TYR A 107 1.54 17.53 19.66
CA TYR A 107 2.38 16.33 19.69
C TYR A 107 3.80 16.64 20.18
N LYS A 108 4.51 15.56 20.58
CA LYS A 108 5.85 15.67 21.18
C LYS A 108 6.85 16.30 20.22
N ASP A 109 7.71 17.13 20.76
CA ASP A 109 8.89 17.68 20.09
C ASP A 109 9.96 16.58 19.93
N ILE A 110 9.81 15.78 18.87
CA ILE A 110 10.78 14.76 18.45
C ILE A 110 11.28 15.06 17.03
N ALA A 111 12.48 14.58 16.71
CA ALA A 111 13.14 14.86 15.43
C ALA A 111 12.23 14.61 14.21
N LEU A 112 11.55 13.46 14.15
CA LEU A 112 10.69 13.11 13.02
C LEU A 112 9.40 13.94 12.95
N ASN A 113 8.90 14.47 14.06
CA ASN A 113 7.76 15.41 14.05
C ASN A 113 8.21 16.78 13.55
N ASN A 114 9.36 17.25 13.99
CA ASN A 114 9.94 18.49 13.51
C ASN A 114 10.26 18.43 12.02
N GLN A 115 10.80 17.30 11.55
CA GLN A 115 11.04 17.06 10.13
C GLN A 115 9.74 17.18 9.32
N PHE A 116 8.67 16.52 9.76
CA PHE A 116 7.36 16.60 9.13
C PHE A 116 6.84 18.05 9.09
N ILE A 117 6.86 18.75 10.24
CA ILE A 117 6.40 20.14 10.33
C ILE A 117 7.19 21.04 9.37
N MET A 118 8.52 20.94 9.36
CA MET A 118 9.35 21.76 8.49
C MET A 118 9.09 21.46 7.00
N TYR A 119 8.98 20.18 6.65
CA TYR A 119 8.70 19.77 5.28
C TYR A 119 7.35 20.31 4.79
N ILE A 120 6.29 20.14 5.59
CA ILE A 120 4.95 20.62 5.21
C ILE A 120 4.92 22.16 5.12
N ARG A 121 5.58 22.86 6.03
CA ARG A 121 5.72 24.32 5.93
C ARG A 121 6.49 24.75 4.68
N GLY A 122 7.49 23.97 4.27
CA GLY A 122 8.19 24.17 3.00
C GLY A 122 7.26 24.03 1.81
N ARG A 123 6.42 22.99 1.78
CA ARG A 123 5.42 22.78 0.73
C ARG A 123 4.39 23.91 0.67
N LEU A 124 3.90 24.35 1.81
CA LEU A 124 2.95 25.46 1.89
C LEU A 124 3.59 26.77 1.43
N ALA A 125 4.83 27.06 1.86
CA ALA A 125 5.56 28.24 1.41
C ALA A 125 5.80 28.24 -0.12
N GLU A 126 6.08 27.08 -0.69
CA GLU A 126 6.22 26.92 -2.14
C GLU A 126 4.90 27.20 -2.88
N LEU A 127 3.77 26.67 -2.38
CA LEU A 127 2.44 26.95 -2.93
C LEU A 127 2.04 28.41 -2.82
N ASP A 128 2.54 29.10 -1.80
CA ASP A 128 2.40 30.55 -1.63
C ASP A 128 3.41 31.35 -2.51
N GLY A 129 4.28 30.70 -3.28
CA GLY A 129 5.27 31.30 -4.17
C GLY A 129 6.58 31.72 -3.51
N GLU A 130 6.80 31.40 -2.22
CA GLU A 130 7.98 31.76 -1.43
C GLU A 130 9.12 30.72 -1.61
N ARG A 131 9.71 30.64 -2.81
CA ARG A 131 10.64 29.57 -3.21
C ARG A 131 11.90 29.49 -2.35
N GLU A 132 12.54 30.63 -2.03
CA GLU A 132 13.75 30.68 -1.19
C GLU A 132 13.47 30.11 0.21
N LYS A 133 12.32 30.48 0.78
CA LYS A 133 11.87 30.00 2.09
C LYS A 133 11.52 28.50 2.04
N ALA A 134 10.90 28.04 0.96
CA ALA A 134 10.63 26.62 0.75
C ALA A 134 11.93 25.82 0.72
N LEU A 135 12.94 26.26 -0.02
CA LEU A 135 14.24 25.62 -0.10
C LEU A 135 14.95 25.57 1.26
N GLU A 136 14.92 26.67 2.04
CA GLU A 136 15.45 26.71 3.40
C GLU A 136 14.77 25.66 4.30
N LEU A 137 13.43 25.58 4.24
CA LEU A 137 12.65 24.64 5.04
C LEU A 137 12.88 23.18 4.62
N TYR A 138 12.99 22.88 3.33
CA TYR A 138 13.34 21.54 2.84
C TYR A 138 14.75 21.12 3.30
N GLY A 139 15.71 22.02 3.17
CA GLY A 139 17.07 21.78 3.64
C GLY A 139 17.14 21.58 5.15
N GLY A 140 16.41 22.37 5.91
CA GLY A 140 16.28 22.21 7.36
C GLY A 140 15.66 20.88 7.75
N ALA A 141 14.58 20.47 7.08
CA ALA A 141 13.92 19.18 7.32
C ALA A 141 14.85 18.00 7.01
N LEU A 142 15.57 18.04 5.90
CA LEU A 142 16.57 17.02 5.53
C LEU A 142 17.69 16.92 6.55
N SER A 143 18.21 18.06 7.01
CA SER A 143 19.34 18.11 7.95
C SER A 143 19.05 17.46 9.30
N ILE A 144 17.77 17.29 9.66
CA ILE A 144 17.36 16.60 10.90
C ILE A 144 17.78 15.13 10.89
N THR A 145 17.62 14.46 9.76
CA THR A 145 17.88 13.01 9.66
C THR A 145 19.00 12.65 8.68
N VAL A 146 19.34 13.55 7.75
CA VAL A 146 20.40 13.38 6.78
C VAL A 146 21.38 14.52 6.94
N SER A 147 22.30 14.41 7.92
CA SER A 147 23.34 15.42 8.17
C SER A 147 24.21 15.60 6.92
N GLU A 148 24.57 16.85 6.64
CA GLU A 148 25.47 17.22 5.53
C GLU A 148 25.02 16.68 4.15
N TYR A 149 23.70 16.57 3.91
CA TYR A 149 23.13 16.00 2.68
C TYR A 149 23.69 16.63 1.40
N GLN A 150 24.10 17.89 1.44
CA GLN A 150 24.70 18.60 0.29
C GLN A 150 26.11 18.11 -0.06
N GLN A 151 26.81 17.49 0.89
CA GLN A 151 28.19 16.98 0.72
C GLN A 151 28.21 15.48 0.38
N LEU A 152 27.05 14.79 0.43
CA LEU A 152 26.99 13.37 0.15
C LEU A 152 27.49 13.05 -1.26
N GLU A 153 28.34 12.05 -1.37
CA GLU A 153 28.76 11.43 -2.62
C GLU A 153 27.95 10.15 -2.90
N ARG A 154 27.41 9.54 -1.85
CA ARG A 154 26.63 8.31 -1.89
C ARG A 154 25.57 8.33 -0.80
N ILE A 155 24.39 7.76 -1.10
CA ILE A 155 23.31 7.49 -0.14
C ILE A 155 23.37 6.00 0.22
N PRO A 156 23.70 5.61 1.46
CA PRO A 156 23.70 4.21 1.88
C PRO A 156 22.29 3.66 2.05
N CYS A 157 21.41 4.45 2.64
CA CYS A 157 19.97 4.19 2.77
C CYS A 157 19.24 5.52 3.01
N ILE A 158 17.97 5.56 2.64
CA ILE A 158 17.13 6.77 2.74
C ILE A 158 15.67 6.34 2.96
N THR A 159 14.91 7.13 3.72
CA THR A 159 13.46 6.97 3.79
C THR A 159 12.81 7.54 2.53
N ILE A 160 11.59 7.11 2.24
CA ILE A 160 10.79 7.66 1.13
C ILE A 160 10.59 9.16 1.33
N TYR A 161 10.33 9.59 2.57
CA TYR A 161 10.15 11.00 2.92
C TYR A 161 11.40 11.84 2.70
N GLU A 162 12.57 11.34 3.13
CA GLU A 162 13.85 12.01 2.88
C GLU A 162 14.12 12.16 1.38
N ALA A 163 13.82 11.12 0.59
CA ALA A 163 13.98 11.16 -0.86
C ALA A 163 13.05 12.21 -1.52
N TYR A 164 11.79 12.28 -1.11
CA TYR A 164 10.87 13.29 -1.63
C TYR A 164 11.28 14.71 -1.23
N MET A 165 11.77 14.91 0.00
CA MET A 165 12.36 16.21 0.42
C MET A 165 13.56 16.59 -0.45
N MET A 166 14.42 15.61 -0.82
CA MET A 166 15.54 15.86 -1.73
C MET A 166 15.07 16.20 -3.15
N LEU A 167 14.04 15.54 -3.67
CA LEU A 167 13.46 15.83 -4.98
C LEU A 167 12.85 17.25 -5.03
N ASP A 168 12.09 17.63 -4.00
CA ASP A 168 11.51 18.95 -3.89
C ASP A 168 12.59 20.04 -3.74
N ALA A 169 13.61 19.78 -2.89
CA ALA A 169 14.74 20.68 -2.76
C ALA A 169 15.54 20.82 -4.08
N ALA A 170 15.71 19.74 -4.84
CA ALA A 170 16.38 19.75 -6.14
C ALA A 170 15.60 20.59 -7.15
N ARG A 171 14.28 20.38 -7.25
CA ARG A 171 13.41 21.12 -8.16
C ARG A 171 13.42 22.62 -7.85
N VAL A 172 13.20 23.00 -6.58
CA VAL A 172 13.23 24.42 -6.19
C VAL A 172 14.64 25.03 -6.36
N SER A 173 15.72 24.27 -6.13
CA SER A 173 17.08 24.71 -6.40
C SER A 173 17.29 25.02 -7.89
N ALA A 174 16.79 24.18 -8.79
CA ALA A 174 16.85 24.43 -10.23
C ALA A 174 16.09 25.69 -10.64
N GLU A 175 14.87 25.88 -10.11
CA GLU A 175 14.04 27.08 -10.35
C GLU A 175 14.72 28.38 -9.86
N LEU A 176 15.55 28.29 -8.81
CA LEU A 176 16.36 29.41 -8.29
C LEU A 176 17.72 29.56 -9.00
N GLY A 177 17.99 28.79 -10.06
CA GLY A 177 19.24 28.86 -10.83
C GLY A 177 20.42 28.07 -10.23
N ASN A 178 20.21 27.27 -9.20
CA ASN A 178 21.24 26.42 -8.59
C ASN A 178 21.32 25.04 -9.25
N GLU A 179 21.49 24.99 -10.57
CA GLU A 179 21.40 23.79 -11.40
C GLU A 179 22.39 22.69 -10.97
N GLN A 180 23.62 23.07 -10.58
CA GLN A 180 24.63 22.09 -10.15
C GLN A 180 24.21 21.33 -8.90
N THR A 181 23.57 22.01 -7.93
CA THR A 181 23.05 21.41 -6.71
C THR A 181 21.88 20.47 -7.03
N ALA A 182 20.95 20.92 -7.87
CA ALA A 182 19.82 20.14 -8.33
C ALA A 182 20.28 18.85 -9.04
N TYR A 183 21.18 18.97 -10.01
CA TYR A 183 21.75 17.83 -10.75
C TYR A 183 22.38 16.80 -9.82
N LYS A 184 23.17 17.27 -8.83
CA LYS A 184 23.81 16.37 -7.85
C LYS A 184 22.79 15.57 -7.05
N MET A 185 21.71 16.21 -6.58
CA MET A 185 20.65 15.55 -5.80
C MET A 185 19.93 14.49 -6.64
N TYR A 186 19.52 14.83 -7.86
CA TYR A 186 18.89 13.89 -8.78
C TYR A 186 19.78 12.68 -9.07
N MET A 187 21.06 12.90 -9.39
CA MET A 187 22.02 11.83 -9.66
C MET A 187 22.28 10.93 -8.46
N LEU A 188 22.26 11.48 -7.22
CA LEU A 188 22.39 10.67 -6.00
C LEU A 188 21.21 9.72 -5.86
N LEU A 189 19.99 10.21 -6.05
CA LEU A 189 18.78 9.39 -5.97
C LEU A 189 18.68 8.37 -7.10
N LEU A 190 19.04 8.75 -8.34
CA LEU A 190 19.10 7.82 -9.48
C LEU A 190 20.07 6.66 -9.22
N ARG A 191 21.26 6.96 -8.72
CA ARG A 191 22.26 5.93 -8.35
C ARG A 191 21.77 5.07 -7.18
N TYR A 192 21.10 5.66 -6.19
CA TYR A 192 20.52 4.93 -5.08
C TYR A 192 19.50 3.91 -5.58
N CYS A 193 18.52 4.33 -6.39
CA CYS A 193 17.50 3.46 -6.95
C CYS A 193 18.09 2.39 -7.89
N GLY A 194 19.07 2.73 -8.72
CA GLY A 194 19.72 1.78 -9.63
C GLY A 194 20.59 0.71 -8.92
N ASN A 195 20.99 0.96 -7.67
CA ASN A 195 21.74 0.01 -6.85
C ASN A 195 20.84 -0.77 -5.87
N CYS A 196 19.59 -0.37 -5.71
CA CYS A 196 18.62 -1.09 -4.90
C CYS A 196 18.04 -2.25 -5.72
N ASN A 197 17.78 -3.39 -5.05
CA ASN A 197 17.00 -4.46 -5.68
C ASN A 197 15.64 -3.90 -6.12
N ALA A 198 15.17 -4.31 -7.30
CA ALA A 198 13.84 -3.95 -7.82
C ALA A 198 12.71 -4.28 -6.82
N GLU A 199 12.92 -5.26 -5.96
CA GLU A 199 12.00 -5.67 -4.89
C GLU A 199 11.92 -4.69 -3.71
N SER A 200 12.78 -3.66 -3.66
CA SER A 200 12.76 -2.67 -2.58
C SER A 200 11.55 -1.75 -2.73
N TRP A 201 10.72 -1.69 -1.70
CA TRP A 201 9.58 -0.76 -1.67
C TRP A 201 9.99 0.71 -1.92
N ASN A 202 11.17 1.10 -1.48
CA ASN A 202 11.72 2.43 -1.77
C ASN A 202 11.90 2.66 -3.27
N THR A 203 12.38 1.64 -4.01
CA THR A 203 12.56 1.75 -5.46
C THR A 203 11.22 1.99 -6.14
N VAL A 204 10.18 1.25 -5.75
CA VAL A 204 8.81 1.44 -6.28
C VAL A 204 8.32 2.88 -6.07
N CYS A 205 8.54 3.44 -4.87
CA CYS A 205 8.02 4.76 -4.51
C CYS A 205 8.87 5.93 -5.04
N ILE A 206 10.19 5.78 -5.14
CA ILE A 206 11.11 6.89 -5.39
C ILE A 206 11.53 6.96 -6.86
N TYR A 207 11.80 5.81 -7.49
CA TYR A 207 12.44 5.76 -8.79
C TYR A 207 11.62 6.40 -9.92
N PRO A 208 10.31 6.11 -10.06
CA PRO A 208 9.50 6.71 -11.12
C PRO A 208 9.54 8.24 -11.10
N LYS A 209 9.34 8.85 -9.91
CA LYS A 209 9.43 10.30 -9.74
C LYS A 209 10.82 10.83 -10.06
N THR A 210 11.87 10.18 -9.52
CA THR A 210 13.26 10.63 -9.73
C THR A 210 13.62 10.68 -11.22
N VAL A 211 13.21 9.68 -11.98
CA VAL A 211 13.46 9.62 -13.43
C VAL A 211 12.71 10.72 -14.15
N CYS A 212 11.43 10.93 -13.84
CA CYS A 212 10.63 12.00 -14.45
C CYS A 212 11.21 13.37 -14.15
N ASP A 213 11.47 13.69 -12.88
CA ASP A 213 12.02 14.96 -12.45
C ASP A 213 13.41 15.23 -13.10
N MET A 214 14.23 14.19 -13.29
CA MET A 214 15.52 14.31 -13.96
C MET A 214 15.38 14.59 -15.46
N VAL A 215 14.42 13.93 -16.14
CA VAL A 215 14.14 14.19 -17.56
C VAL A 215 13.63 15.62 -17.75
N ASP A 216 12.71 16.07 -16.88
CA ASP A 216 12.18 17.42 -16.92
C ASP A 216 13.27 18.47 -16.63
N PHE A 217 14.16 18.20 -15.68
CA PHE A 217 15.28 19.08 -15.33
C PHE A 217 16.28 19.27 -16.47
N ILE A 218 16.68 18.21 -17.15
CA ILE A 218 17.65 18.30 -18.27
C ILE A 218 16.95 18.87 -19.51
N GLY A 219 15.68 18.52 -19.73
CA GLY A 219 14.94 18.78 -20.95
C GLY A 219 15.36 17.86 -22.09
N ILE A 220 14.42 17.15 -22.69
CA ILE A 220 14.70 16.15 -23.73
C ILE A 220 15.51 16.72 -24.89
N ASP A 221 15.20 17.95 -25.33
CA ASP A 221 15.89 18.60 -26.43
C ASP A 221 17.36 18.94 -26.13
N ASN A 222 17.70 19.13 -24.87
CA ASN A 222 19.05 19.48 -24.42
C ASN A 222 19.95 18.26 -24.22
N MET A 223 19.39 17.05 -24.17
CA MET A 223 20.15 15.83 -23.95
C MET A 223 21.04 15.49 -25.14
N SER A 224 22.26 15.00 -24.89
CA SER A 224 23.02 14.27 -25.91
C SER A 224 22.33 12.94 -26.24
N SER A 225 22.63 12.31 -27.39
CA SER A 225 22.07 11.00 -27.75
C SER A 225 22.44 9.92 -26.72
N ARG A 226 23.58 10.01 -26.07
CA ARG A 226 23.98 9.09 -24.99
C ARG A 226 23.10 9.25 -23.75
N GLU A 227 22.88 10.50 -23.32
CA GLU A 227 22.01 10.79 -22.17
C GLU A 227 20.56 10.41 -22.44
N ALA A 228 20.03 10.71 -23.65
CA ALA A 228 18.69 10.32 -24.04
C ALA A 228 18.48 8.80 -23.99
N LYS A 229 19.44 8.02 -24.48
CA LYS A 229 19.41 6.55 -24.39
C LYS A 229 19.50 6.03 -22.96
N GLU A 230 20.26 6.70 -22.10
CA GLU A 230 20.40 6.35 -20.69
C GLU A 230 19.08 6.65 -19.95
N MET A 231 18.50 7.84 -20.16
CA MET A 231 17.22 8.20 -19.58
C MET A 231 16.07 7.31 -20.07
N LEU A 232 16.06 6.96 -21.36
CA LEU A 232 15.08 6.01 -21.88
C LEU A 232 15.14 4.65 -21.16
N ARG A 233 16.34 4.12 -20.92
CA ARG A 233 16.48 2.88 -20.14
C ARG A 233 15.99 3.04 -18.72
N HIS A 234 16.28 4.15 -18.05
CA HIS A 234 15.75 4.42 -16.72
C HIS A 234 14.22 4.52 -16.71
N CYS A 235 13.61 5.18 -17.70
CA CYS A 235 12.15 5.25 -17.83
C CYS A 235 11.53 3.86 -18.01
N ILE A 236 12.10 3.02 -18.88
CA ILE A 236 11.61 1.65 -19.09
C ILE A 236 11.75 0.83 -17.81
N SER A 237 12.91 0.86 -17.14
CA SER A 237 13.10 0.13 -15.89
C SER A 237 12.13 0.58 -14.79
N ALA A 238 11.84 1.87 -14.70
CA ALA A 238 10.85 2.38 -13.75
C ALA A 238 9.41 1.93 -14.12
N LEU A 239 9.10 1.88 -15.42
CA LEU A 239 7.80 1.38 -15.91
C LEU A 239 7.63 -0.11 -15.63
N ASP A 240 8.67 -0.93 -15.81
CA ASP A 240 8.65 -2.36 -15.49
C ASP A 240 8.38 -2.61 -14.00
N ILE A 241 9.01 -1.84 -13.10
CA ILE A 241 8.75 -1.91 -11.67
C ILE A 241 7.28 -1.59 -11.34
N LEU A 242 6.70 -0.57 -11.99
CA LEU A 242 5.28 -0.24 -11.79
C LEU A 242 4.36 -1.34 -12.30
N ARG A 243 4.69 -1.97 -13.42
CA ARG A 243 3.97 -3.13 -13.96
C ARG A 243 3.99 -4.31 -12.99
N GLU A 244 5.18 -4.70 -12.53
CA GLU A 244 5.37 -5.84 -11.62
C GLU A 244 4.71 -5.64 -10.24
N THR A 245 4.62 -4.38 -9.79
CA THR A 245 4.00 -4.03 -8.51
C THR A 245 2.56 -3.55 -8.63
N GLU A 246 2.00 -3.57 -9.85
CA GLU A 246 0.63 -3.16 -10.15
C GLU A 246 0.30 -1.74 -9.68
N ARG A 247 1.24 -0.78 -9.92
CA ARG A 247 1.12 0.61 -9.50
C ARG A 247 1.02 1.56 -10.70
N LEU A 248 0.32 2.67 -10.48
CA LEU A 248 0.06 3.68 -11.53
C LEU A 248 0.81 5.01 -11.30
N HIS A 249 1.44 5.22 -10.13
CA HIS A 249 2.06 6.51 -9.83
C HIS A 249 3.20 6.85 -10.79
N TYR A 250 3.21 8.07 -11.29
CA TYR A 250 4.13 8.54 -12.33
C TYR A 250 4.09 7.75 -13.65
N ILE A 251 3.15 6.83 -13.87
CA ILE A 251 3.07 6.03 -15.10
C ILE A 251 2.83 6.91 -16.34
N ARG A 252 1.96 7.93 -16.24
CA ARG A 252 1.65 8.83 -17.38
C ARG A 252 2.86 9.71 -17.76
N PRO A 253 3.55 10.40 -16.83
CA PRO A 253 4.82 11.07 -17.12
C PRO A 253 5.89 10.15 -17.70
N LEU A 254 6.07 8.95 -17.13
CA LEU A 254 7.03 7.97 -17.66
C LEU A 254 6.71 7.59 -19.11
N LEU A 255 5.45 7.28 -19.42
CA LEU A 255 5.04 6.94 -20.79
C LEU A 255 5.28 8.10 -21.76
N ARG A 256 4.98 9.35 -21.38
CA ARG A 256 5.32 10.54 -22.18
C ARG A 256 6.80 10.60 -22.48
N ASN A 257 7.63 10.46 -21.46
CA ASN A 257 9.09 10.50 -21.60
C ASN A 257 9.62 9.38 -22.48
N ILE A 258 9.09 8.15 -22.34
CA ILE A 258 9.45 7.00 -23.18
C ILE A 258 9.11 7.26 -24.64
N ILE A 259 7.91 7.78 -24.92
CA ILE A 259 7.44 8.06 -26.27
C ILE A 259 8.31 9.14 -26.93
N GLU A 260 8.58 10.24 -26.22
CA GLU A 260 9.37 11.37 -26.76
C GLU A 260 10.84 10.97 -26.98
N LEU A 261 11.47 10.35 -25.97
CA LEU A 261 12.85 9.88 -26.08
C LEU A 261 13.01 8.78 -27.16
N GLY A 262 12.05 7.87 -27.23
CA GLY A 262 12.05 6.79 -28.22
C GLY A 262 11.91 7.31 -29.66
N LYS A 263 11.03 8.27 -29.89
CA LYS A 263 10.86 8.95 -31.19
C LYS A 263 12.12 9.70 -31.60
N ARG A 264 12.73 10.44 -30.66
CA ARG A 264 13.96 11.20 -30.89
C ARG A 264 15.11 10.29 -31.31
N GLU A 265 15.35 9.22 -30.57
CA GLU A 265 16.46 8.29 -30.81
C GLU A 265 16.17 7.29 -31.94
N LYS A 266 14.97 7.33 -32.56
CA LYS A 266 14.49 6.38 -33.58
C LYS A 266 14.71 4.93 -33.14
N ASN A 267 14.46 4.68 -31.84
CA ASN A 267 14.72 3.40 -31.24
C ASN A 267 13.61 2.40 -31.61
N SER A 268 14.00 1.31 -32.27
CA SER A 268 13.09 0.21 -32.67
C SER A 268 13.05 -0.93 -31.64
N ASP A 269 13.84 -0.84 -30.55
CA ASP A 269 13.94 -1.92 -29.56
C ASP A 269 12.72 -1.95 -28.63
N TYR A 270 11.95 -0.84 -28.57
CA TYR A 270 10.79 -0.69 -27.71
C TYR A 270 9.52 -0.45 -28.52
N ASN A 271 8.40 -0.98 -28.04
CA ASN A 271 7.08 -0.81 -28.65
C ASN A 271 6.47 0.58 -28.33
N ILE A 272 7.00 1.63 -28.98
CA ILE A 272 6.57 3.01 -28.75
C ILE A 272 5.07 3.22 -29.08
N GLU A 273 4.56 2.53 -30.08
CA GLU A 273 3.13 2.59 -30.45
C GLU A 273 2.25 2.05 -29.31
N GLY A 274 2.58 0.89 -28.76
CA GLY A 274 1.86 0.31 -27.63
C GLY A 274 1.91 1.17 -26.37
N TYR A 275 3.02 1.86 -26.11
CA TYR A 275 3.08 2.83 -25.01
C TYR A 275 2.21 4.07 -25.28
N SER A 276 2.07 4.49 -26.53
CA SER A 276 1.17 5.60 -26.91
C SER A 276 -0.30 5.21 -26.71
N GLU A 277 -0.69 4.00 -27.09
CA GLU A 277 -2.04 3.44 -26.87
C GLU A 277 -2.38 3.37 -25.37
N LEU A 278 -1.44 2.87 -24.56
CA LEU A 278 -1.62 2.81 -23.11
C LEU A 278 -1.75 4.22 -22.49
N LEU A 279 -0.93 5.17 -22.90
CA LEU A 279 -0.99 6.55 -22.41
C LEU A 279 -2.34 7.20 -22.74
N GLU A 280 -2.83 7.04 -23.96
CA GLU A 280 -4.14 7.55 -24.38
C GLU A 280 -5.25 6.93 -23.52
N CYS A 281 -5.24 5.61 -23.38
CA CYS A 281 -6.16 4.86 -22.51
C CYS A 281 -6.19 5.41 -21.08
N LEU A 282 -5.02 5.56 -20.45
CA LEU A 282 -4.93 6.07 -19.09
C LEU A 282 -5.39 7.53 -18.97
N ASN A 283 -5.06 8.40 -19.94
CA ASN A 283 -5.50 9.78 -19.94
C ASN A 283 -7.03 9.89 -20.02
N GLU A 284 -7.67 9.13 -20.90
CA GLU A 284 -9.12 9.09 -21.01
C GLU A 284 -9.79 8.55 -19.74
N LEU A 285 -9.25 7.47 -19.18
CA LEU A 285 -9.75 6.84 -17.96
C LEU A 285 -9.67 7.79 -16.76
N PHE A 286 -8.51 8.39 -16.52
CA PHE A 286 -8.32 9.36 -15.44
C PHE A 286 -9.21 10.59 -15.60
N LYS A 287 -9.38 11.08 -16.84
CA LYS A 287 -10.30 12.19 -17.16
C LYS A 287 -11.76 11.83 -16.84
N LYS A 288 -12.21 10.64 -17.23
CA LYS A 288 -13.58 10.18 -16.99
C LYS A 288 -13.93 10.17 -15.50
N TYR A 289 -12.97 9.80 -14.65
CA TYR A 289 -13.17 9.72 -13.18
C TYR A 289 -12.74 11.01 -12.43
N GLY A 290 -12.40 12.07 -13.15
CA GLY A 290 -12.06 13.38 -12.54
C GLY A 290 -10.67 13.49 -11.94
N TYR A 291 -9.80 12.53 -12.20
CA TYR A 291 -8.40 12.52 -11.72
C TYR A 291 -7.44 13.11 -12.77
N GLU A 292 -7.80 14.27 -13.35
CA GLU A 292 -6.93 14.95 -14.33
C GLU A 292 -5.64 15.48 -13.69
N ARG A 293 -5.69 15.89 -12.41
CA ARG A 293 -4.52 16.32 -11.65
C ARG A 293 -3.67 15.12 -11.28
N GLU A 294 -2.38 15.31 -11.41
CA GLU A 294 -1.43 14.32 -10.92
C GLU A 294 -1.40 14.38 -9.39
N LEU A 295 -1.90 13.33 -8.72
CA LEU A 295 -1.98 13.22 -7.25
C LEU A 295 -0.63 12.80 -6.63
N PHE A 296 0.37 12.59 -7.45
CA PHE A 296 1.64 11.90 -7.19
C PHE A 296 2.50 12.48 -6.09
N GLU A 297 2.39 13.76 -5.80
CA GLU A 297 3.28 14.42 -4.84
C GLU A 297 3.18 13.85 -3.43
N TRP A 298 2.04 13.21 -3.11
CA TRP A 298 1.72 12.72 -1.77
C TRP A 298 1.59 11.21 -1.66
N TYR A 299 1.94 10.49 -2.73
CA TYR A 299 1.83 9.03 -2.77
C TYR A 299 2.35 8.33 -1.51
N PRO A 300 3.56 8.60 -0.98
CA PRO A 300 4.08 7.91 0.20
C PRO A 300 3.27 8.15 1.47
N TYR A 301 2.54 9.28 1.55
CA TYR A 301 1.72 9.64 2.70
C TYR A 301 0.30 9.09 2.62
N TYR A 302 -0.17 8.82 1.40
CA TYR A 302 -1.58 8.60 1.12
C TYR A 302 -1.94 7.15 0.87
N VAL A 303 -1.10 6.45 0.14
CA VAL A 303 -1.46 5.14 -0.44
C VAL A 303 -1.22 4.01 0.55
N ASP A 304 -0.21 4.11 1.38
CA ASP A 304 0.19 3.05 2.29
C ASP A 304 -0.07 3.42 3.76
N CYS A 305 -1.33 3.78 4.06
CA CYS A 305 -1.77 4.23 5.38
C CYS A 305 -2.59 3.17 6.14
N GLY A 306 -2.28 1.89 5.95
CA GLY A 306 -3.03 0.76 6.51
C GLY A 306 -3.05 0.63 8.03
N PHE A 307 -2.77 1.71 8.79
CA PHE A 307 -2.77 1.68 10.25
C PHE A 307 -4.17 1.82 10.86
N ARG A 308 -4.39 1.20 12.01
CA ARG A 308 -5.67 1.13 12.74
C ARG A 308 -5.48 1.37 14.24
N CYS A 309 -6.58 1.74 14.92
CA CYS A 309 -6.57 1.98 16.36
C CYS A 309 -6.68 0.66 17.15
N VAL A 310 -5.67 0.32 17.95
CA VAL A 310 -5.67 -0.89 18.77
C VAL A 310 -6.78 -0.91 19.83
N ASN A 311 -7.16 0.27 20.35
CA ASN A 311 -8.21 0.39 21.35
C ASN A 311 -9.57 -0.08 20.81
N GLU A 312 -9.86 0.29 19.55
CA GLU A 312 -11.08 -0.11 18.83
C GLU A 312 -11.06 -1.60 18.48
N LEU A 313 -9.91 -2.12 18.02
CA LEU A 313 -9.75 -3.54 17.76
C LEU A 313 -10.01 -4.40 19.01
N ILE A 314 -9.46 -3.98 20.16
CA ILE A 314 -9.65 -4.69 21.44
C ILE A 314 -11.13 -4.77 21.79
N GLU A 315 -11.88 -3.66 21.70
CA GLU A 315 -13.30 -3.64 22.01
C GLU A 315 -14.11 -4.51 21.05
N GLU A 316 -13.88 -4.36 19.76
CA GLU A 316 -14.65 -5.10 18.77
C GLU A 316 -14.39 -6.60 18.89
N ARG A 317 -13.13 -7.01 19.07
CA ARG A 317 -12.80 -8.42 19.24
C ARG A 317 -13.36 -9.02 20.54
N ARG A 318 -13.37 -8.24 21.62
CA ARG A 318 -14.00 -8.62 22.88
C ARG A 318 -15.50 -8.91 22.66
N ARG A 319 -16.19 -8.04 21.92
CA ARG A 319 -17.61 -8.20 21.59
C ARG A 319 -17.86 -9.44 20.73
N MET A 320 -17.07 -9.65 19.70
CA MET A 320 -17.16 -10.84 18.83
C MET A 320 -17.03 -12.13 19.62
N ARG A 321 -16.19 -12.15 20.66
CA ARG A 321 -15.99 -13.33 21.53
C ARG A 321 -16.97 -13.40 22.70
N GLY A 322 -17.88 -12.44 22.86
CA GLY A 322 -18.82 -12.38 23.97
C GLY A 322 -18.19 -12.24 25.35
N MET A 323 -16.92 -11.78 25.41
CA MET A 323 -16.19 -11.66 26.68
C MET A 323 -16.63 -10.43 27.46
N SER A 324 -16.77 -10.53 28.79
CA SER A 324 -16.91 -9.40 29.70
C SER A 324 -15.61 -8.60 29.82
N ILE A 325 -15.69 -7.39 30.34
CA ILE A 325 -14.48 -6.57 30.63
C ILE A 325 -13.61 -7.26 31.70
N GLU A 326 -14.25 -7.87 32.69
CA GLU A 326 -13.62 -8.60 33.79
C GLU A 326 -12.85 -9.82 33.28
N GLU A 327 -13.44 -10.60 32.37
CA GLU A 327 -12.78 -11.74 31.73
C GLU A 327 -11.58 -11.30 30.90
N LEU A 328 -11.72 -10.23 30.11
CA LEU A 328 -10.61 -9.69 29.35
C LEU A 328 -9.48 -9.16 30.24
N ALA A 329 -9.81 -8.45 31.31
CA ALA A 329 -8.84 -7.97 32.29
C ALA A 329 -8.07 -9.13 32.95
N GLY A 330 -8.78 -10.17 33.37
CA GLY A 330 -8.20 -11.32 34.07
C GLY A 330 -7.43 -10.90 35.32
N THR A 331 -6.26 -11.50 35.54
CA THR A 331 -5.41 -11.22 36.71
C THR A 331 -4.33 -10.16 36.45
N THR A 332 -4.09 -9.78 35.20
CA THR A 332 -2.96 -8.91 34.80
C THR A 332 -3.34 -7.44 34.73
N GLN A 333 -4.62 -7.13 34.53
CA GLN A 333 -5.13 -5.78 34.40
C GLN A 333 -6.34 -5.57 35.32
N SER A 334 -6.64 -4.32 35.70
CA SER A 334 -7.91 -4.01 36.36
C SER A 334 -9.02 -3.80 35.32
N ALA A 335 -10.23 -4.26 35.58
CA ALA A 335 -11.39 -4.03 34.72
C ALA A 335 -11.59 -2.53 34.41
N ARG A 336 -11.36 -1.64 35.41
CA ARG A 336 -11.40 -0.19 35.23
C ARG A 336 -10.37 0.31 34.20
N ASN A 337 -9.13 -0.24 34.21
CA ASN A 337 -8.10 0.15 33.25
C ASN A 337 -8.49 -0.32 31.85
N VAL A 338 -8.94 -1.58 31.69
CA VAL A 338 -9.42 -2.12 30.40
C VAL A 338 -10.58 -1.27 29.87
N GLN A 339 -11.54 -0.88 30.71
CA GLN A 339 -12.64 -0.01 30.31
C GLN A 339 -12.17 1.37 29.80
N ARG A 340 -11.15 1.97 30.45
CA ARG A 340 -10.56 3.24 30.01
C ARG A 340 -9.81 3.09 28.70
N ILE A 341 -9.11 1.97 28.48
CA ILE A 341 -8.47 1.64 27.21
C ILE A 341 -9.51 1.56 26.12
N ILE A 342 -10.54 0.73 26.28
CA ILE A 342 -11.63 0.56 25.30
C ILE A 342 -12.29 1.91 24.94
N LYS A 343 -12.49 2.79 25.91
CA LYS A 343 -13.06 4.14 25.69
C LYS A 343 -12.08 5.14 25.08
N GLY A 344 -10.84 4.74 24.76
CA GLY A 344 -9.82 5.65 24.24
C GLY A 344 -9.31 6.70 25.24
N GLN A 345 -9.64 6.56 26.53
CA GLN A 345 -9.24 7.51 27.59
C GLN A 345 -7.78 7.30 28.04
N VAL A 346 -7.21 6.16 27.73
CA VAL A 346 -5.83 5.78 28.03
C VAL A 346 -5.28 5.00 26.84
N SER A 347 -4.10 5.37 26.40
CA SER A 347 -3.34 4.58 25.43
C SER A 347 -2.65 3.44 26.15
N PRO A 348 -2.91 2.17 25.79
CA PRO A 348 -2.22 1.04 26.39
C PRO A 348 -0.72 1.05 26.01
N SER A 349 0.13 0.60 26.91
CA SER A 349 1.51 0.30 26.55
C SER A 349 1.55 -0.86 25.55
N TYR A 350 2.64 -1.01 24.79
CA TYR A 350 2.83 -2.15 23.89
C TYR A 350 2.59 -3.49 24.60
N LYS A 351 3.17 -3.65 25.81
CA LYS A 351 2.97 -4.85 26.64
C LYS A 351 1.50 -5.08 26.98
N THR A 352 0.79 -4.03 27.38
CA THR A 352 -0.64 -4.11 27.70
C THR A 352 -1.48 -4.47 26.47
N SER A 353 -1.21 -3.81 25.33
CA SER A 353 -1.90 -4.12 24.07
C SER A 353 -1.72 -5.58 23.69
N LYS A 354 -0.47 -6.06 23.76
CA LYS A 354 -0.13 -7.45 23.49
C LYS A 354 -0.88 -8.43 24.40
N GLU A 355 -0.81 -8.25 25.73
CA GLU A 355 -1.50 -9.11 26.68
C GLU A 355 -3.03 -9.19 26.42
N LEU A 356 -3.66 -8.08 26.07
CA LEU A 356 -5.07 -8.03 25.74
C LEU A 356 -5.38 -8.73 24.44
N LEU A 357 -4.56 -8.49 23.40
CA LEU A 357 -4.73 -9.13 22.09
C LEU A 357 -4.45 -10.63 22.13
N ASP A 358 -3.46 -11.09 22.90
CA ASP A 358 -3.18 -12.52 23.10
C ASP A 358 -4.39 -13.25 23.71
N LYS A 359 -5.04 -12.64 24.71
CA LYS A 359 -6.30 -13.18 25.30
C LYS A 359 -7.45 -13.21 24.29
N LEU A 360 -7.43 -12.29 23.32
CA LEU A 360 -8.42 -12.22 22.24
C LEU A 360 -8.04 -13.10 21.03
N GLY A 361 -7.00 -13.94 21.13
CA GLY A 361 -6.53 -14.81 20.05
C GLY A 361 -5.87 -14.06 18.88
N LEU A 362 -5.36 -12.85 19.15
CA LEU A 362 -4.75 -11.98 18.16
C LEU A 362 -3.24 -11.82 18.41
N LYS A 363 -2.56 -12.92 18.78
CA LYS A 363 -1.11 -12.94 18.98
C LYS A 363 -0.40 -12.50 17.70
N GLY A 364 0.51 -11.54 17.83
CA GLY A 364 1.30 -11.03 16.70
C GLY A 364 0.62 -9.96 15.84
N VAL A 365 -0.70 -9.74 15.94
CA VAL A 365 -1.49 -8.78 15.12
C VAL A 365 -0.95 -7.35 15.22
N LEU A 366 -0.39 -6.93 16.35
CA LEU A 366 0.19 -5.58 16.47
C LEU A 366 1.24 -5.27 15.40
N ARG A 367 1.79 -6.28 14.74
CA ARG A 367 2.86 -6.14 13.75
C ARG A 367 2.45 -6.48 12.33
N SER A 368 1.48 -7.36 12.14
CA SER A 368 0.94 -7.69 10.84
C SER A 368 -0.49 -8.22 10.97
N ASP A 369 -1.31 -7.98 9.98
CA ASP A 369 -2.71 -8.41 9.90
C ASP A 369 -2.97 -9.47 8.82
N VAL A 370 -1.90 -9.99 8.19
CA VAL A 370 -1.97 -11.09 7.21
C VAL A 370 -1.18 -12.30 7.70
N ILE A 371 0.15 -12.19 7.77
CA ILE A 371 1.04 -13.24 8.30
C ILE A 371 2.04 -12.62 9.29
N VAL A 372 2.50 -13.41 10.25
CA VAL A 372 3.53 -13.03 11.21
C VAL A 372 4.76 -13.87 10.94
N ALA A 373 5.81 -13.25 10.40
CA ALA A 373 7.07 -13.88 10.05
C ALA A 373 8.26 -13.13 10.64
N ASP A 374 9.39 -13.77 10.77
CA ASP A 374 10.65 -13.18 11.23
C ASP A 374 11.66 -12.93 10.09
N ASN A 375 11.23 -13.14 8.84
CA ASN A 375 12.01 -12.91 7.63
C ASN A 375 11.12 -12.41 6.48
N ILE A 376 11.73 -11.74 5.51
CA ILE A 376 11.02 -11.19 4.34
C ILE A 376 10.63 -12.29 3.36
N GLU A 377 11.35 -13.40 3.33
CA GLU A 377 11.09 -14.50 2.40
C GLU A 377 9.68 -15.06 2.53
N ALA A 378 9.15 -15.16 3.75
CA ALA A 378 7.77 -15.58 3.95
C ALA A 378 6.74 -14.66 3.29
N TYR A 379 7.01 -13.35 3.24
CA TYR A 379 6.13 -12.40 2.55
C TYR A 379 6.23 -12.51 1.03
N LYS A 380 7.42 -12.83 0.49
CA LYS A 380 7.59 -13.09 -0.95
C LYS A 380 6.87 -14.36 -1.36
N LEU A 381 7.06 -15.46 -0.62
CA LEU A 381 6.36 -16.72 -0.85
C LEU A 381 4.83 -16.55 -0.81
N TRP A 382 4.33 -15.64 0.04
CA TRP A 382 2.91 -15.28 0.06
C TRP A 382 2.49 -14.60 -1.25
N ASP A 383 3.25 -13.59 -1.71
CA ASP A 383 2.96 -12.87 -2.93
C ASP A 383 3.08 -13.80 -4.18
N GLU A 384 4.12 -14.63 -4.26
CA GLU A 384 4.33 -15.63 -5.31
C GLU A 384 3.21 -16.67 -5.37
N PHE A 385 2.77 -17.19 -4.21
CA PHE A 385 1.62 -18.08 -4.15
C PHE A 385 0.38 -17.47 -4.79
N LEU A 386 0.06 -16.20 -4.47
CA LEU A 386 -1.10 -15.52 -5.04
C LEU A 386 -0.99 -15.39 -6.57
N ILE A 387 0.19 -15.04 -7.07
CA ILE A 387 0.46 -14.92 -8.51
C ILE A 387 0.26 -16.26 -9.21
N HIS A 388 0.85 -17.35 -8.70
CA HIS A 388 0.73 -18.67 -9.32
C HIS A 388 -0.69 -19.22 -9.27
N VAL A 389 -1.43 -18.94 -8.20
CA VAL A 389 -2.86 -19.30 -8.14
C VAL A 389 -3.67 -18.54 -9.20
N GLU A 390 -3.42 -17.25 -9.40
CA GLU A 390 -4.10 -16.46 -10.44
C GLU A 390 -3.75 -16.92 -11.86
N MET A 391 -2.53 -17.40 -12.06
CA MET A 391 -2.06 -17.97 -13.33
C MET A 391 -2.50 -19.43 -13.56
N HIS A 392 -3.24 -20.02 -12.63
CA HIS A 392 -3.60 -21.45 -12.62
C HIS A 392 -2.38 -22.40 -12.65
N ASP A 393 -1.25 -21.94 -12.16
CA ASP A 393 -0.03 -22.74 -11.97
C ASP A 393 -0.03 -23.38 -10.57
N PHE A 394 -0.81 -24.44 -10.43
CA PHE A 394 -1.04 -25.08 -9.14
C PHE A 394 0.19 -25.84 -8.61
N GLU A 395 1.08 -26.28 -9.48
CA GLU A 395 2.30 -26.98 -9.09
C GLU A 395 3.24 -26.06 -8.31
N HIS A 396 3.50 -24.85 -8.83
CA HIS A 396 4.30 -23.86 -8.12
C HIS A 396 3.58 -23.34 -6.88
N ALA A 397 2.26 -23.09 -6.93
CA ALA A 397 1.49 -22.70 -5.76
C ALA A 397 1.57 -23.72 -4.61
N GLU A 398 1.53 -25.03 -4.90
CA GLU A 398 1.74 -26.09 -3.90
C GLU A 398 3.12 -26.06 -3.28
N TYR A 399 4.15 -25.83 -4.10
CA TYR A 399 5.53 -25.72 -3.63
C TYR A 399 5.69 -24.52 -2.69
N GLU A 400 5.18 -23.34 -3.06
CA GLU A 400 5.27 -22.14 -2.22
C GLU A 400 4.48 -22.26 -0.94
N LEU A 401 3.31 -22.89 -0.98
CA LEU A 401 2.55 -23.20 0.24
C LEU A 401 3.32 -24.15 1.18
N ALA A 402 4.03 -25.12 0.64
CA ALA A 402 4.89 -26.01 1.43
C ALA A 402 6.06 -25.23 2.06
N CYS A 403 6.67 -24.32 1.30
CA CYS A 403 7.71 -23.42 1.79
C CYS A 403 7.17 -22.48 2.87
N LEU A 404 5.99 -21.89 2.69
CA LEU A 404 5.33 -21.05 3.69
C LEU A 404 5.08 -21.81 4.99
N LYS A 405 4.60 -23.05 4.92
CA LYS A 405 4.39 -23.90 6.10
C LYS A 405 5.67 -24.14 6.91
N SER A 406 6.82 -24.19 6.24
CA SER A 406 8.12 -24.34 6.91
C SER A 406 8.68 -23.05 7.49
N ASN A 407 8.27 -21.89 6.95
CA ASN A 407 8.74 -20.57 7.35
C ASN A 407 7.85 -19.88 8.39
N LEU A 408 6.60 -20.32 8.56
CA LEU A 408 5.65 -19.69 9.47
C LEU A 408 5.45 -20.51 10.74
N ASP A 409 5.50 -19.86 11.89
CA ASP A 409 5.13 -20.47 13.17
C ASP A 409 3.61 -20.68 13.25
N SER A 410 3.16 -21.92 13.05
CA SER A 410 1.75 -22.32 13.10
C SER A 410 1.13 -22.26 14.51
N SER A 411 1.93 -22.07 15.57
CA SER A 411 1.40 -21.81 16.91
C SER A 411 0.75 -20.43 17.04
N ILE A 412 1.03 -19.54 16.10
CA ILE A 412 0.39 -18.22 15.99
C ILE A 412 -0.94 -18.39 15.25
N GLU A 413 -2.04 -17.99 15.89
CA GLU A 413 -3.39 -18.20 15.36
C GLU A 413 -3.56 -17.64 13.95
N ILE A 414 -3.07 -16.42 13.67
CA ILE A 414 -3.13 -15.82 12.32
C ILE A 414 -2.43 -16.70 11.28
N ASN A 415 -1.20 -17.14 11.55
CA ASN A 415 -0.46 -17.99 10.61
C ASN A 415 -1.20 -19.31 10.36
N ARG A 416 -1.73 -19.92 11.41
CA ARG A 416 -2.51 -21.16 11.31
C ARG A 416 -3.75 -20.94 10.44
N VAL A 417 -4.51 -19.88 10.69
CA VAL A 417 -5.74 -19.54 9.92
C VAL A 417 -5.40 -19.30 8.45
N VAL A 418 -4.35 -18.54 8.19
CA VAL A 418 -3.93 -18.23 6.81
C VAL A 418 -3.45 -19.47 6.07
N LEU A 419 -2.60 -20.30 6.69
CA LEU A 419 -2.13 -21.55 6.07
C LEU A 419 -3.30 -22.51 5.78
N GLU A 420 -4.28 -22.60 6.67
CA GLU A 420 -5.48 -23.42 6.46
C GLU A 420 -6.34 -22.83 5.33
N TYR A 421 -6.50 -21.50 5.29
CA TYR A 421 -7.18 -20.81 4.21
C TYR A 421 -6.55 -21.09 2.83
N LEU A 422 -5.23 -20.96 2.69
CA LEU A 422 -4.52 -21.22 1.43
C LEU A 422 -4.69 -22.67 0.96
N ASN A 423 -4.63 -23.62 1.89
CA ASN A 423 -4.91 -25.03 1.58
C ASN A 423 -6.34 -25.24 1.06
N ILE A 424 -7.33 -24.65 1.76
CA ILE A 424 -8.73 -24.76 1.35
C ILE A 424 -8.93 -24.15 -0.03
N TRP A 425 -8.37 -22.97 -0.27
CA TRP A 425 -8.49 -22.25 -1.53
C TRP A 425 -7.89 -23.06 -2.68
N LEU A 426 -6.67 -23.55 -2.53
CA LEU A 426 -6.00 -24.38 -3.54
C LEU A 426 -6.77 -25.69 -3.81
N GLU A 427 -7.23 -26.39 -2.75
CA GLU A 427 -8.07 -27.59 -2.86
C GLU A 427 -9.36 -27.34 -3.66
N MET A 428 -9.98 -26.18 -3.48
CA MET A 428 -11.19 -25.78 -4.17
C MET A 428 -10.96 -25.51 -5.67
N LEU A 429 -9.85 -24.87 -6.00
CA LEU A 429 -9.52 -24.57 -7.41
C LEU A 429 -9.16 -25.82 -8.22
N GLN A 430 -8.62 -26.83 -7.55
CA GLN A 430 -8.24 -28.11 -8.20
C GLN A 430 -9.41 -29.11 -8.30
N ASP A 431 -10.41 -29.02 -7.42
CA ASP A 431 -11.49 -30.03 -7.33
C ASP A 431 -12.83 -29.38 -6.94
N GLU A 432 -13.64 -29.09 -7.98
CA GLU A 432 -14.97 -28.49 -7.82
C GLU A 432 -15.93 -29.33 -6.95
N THR A 433 -15.73 -30.65 -6.85
CA THR A 433 -16.60 -31.51 -6.05
C THR A 433 -16.50 -31.24 -4.56
N LYS A 434 -15.44 -30.56 -4.13
CA LYS A 434 -15.18 -30.23 -2.73
C LYS A 434 -15.76 -28.89 -2.27
N PHE A 435 -16.29 -28.05 -3.18
CA PHE A 435 -16.73 -26.67 -2.87
C PHE A 435 -17.59 -26.55 -1.62
N ARG A 436 -18.70 -27.30 -1.52
CA ARG A 436 -19.59 -27.21 -0.34
C ARG A 436 -18.90 -27.51 1.00
N LYS A 437 -18.03 -28.52 1.02
CA LYS A 437 -17.28 -28.88 2.21
C LYS A 437 -16.24 -27.81 2.56
N SER A 438 -15.63 -27.23 1.57
CA SER A 438 -14.58 -26.23 1.72
C SER A 438 -15.15 -24.89 2.16
N VAL A 439 -16.31 -24.46 1.64
CA VAL A 439 -17.02 -23.28 2.13
C VAL A 439 -17.31 -23.39 3.64
N TYR A 440 -17.81 -24.54 4.11
CA TYR A 440 -18.02 -24.76 5.53
C TYR A 440 -16.73 -24.71 6.37
N LYS A 441 -15.58 -25.11 5.79
CA LYS A 441 -14.27 -24.94 6.44
C LYS A 441 -13.89 -23.45 6.50
N LEU A 442 -14.13 -22.67 5.42
CA LEU A 442 -13.85 -21.22 5.41
C LEU A 442 -14.63 -20.47 6.49
N GLU A 443 -15.91 -20.78 6.67
CA GLU A 443 -16.72 -20.17 7.73
C GLU A 443 -16.13 -20.39 9.12
N LYS A 444 -15.54 -21.55 9.36
CA LYS A 444 -14.91 -21.88 10.65
C LYS A 444 -13.60 -21.15 10.92
N LEU A 445 -12.98 -20.57 9.90
CA LEU A 445 -11.79 -19.74 10.07
C LEU A 445 -12.10 -18.36 10.62
N LEU A 446 -13.36 -17.93 10.52
CA LEU A 446 -13.79 -16.63 11.00
C LEU A 446 -14.20 -16.67 12.47
N PRO A 447 -13.89 -15.64 13.27
CA PRO A 447 -14.25 -15.57 14.68
C PRO A 447 -15.71 -15.18 14.92
N PHE A 448 -16.49 -15.03 13.86
CA PHE A 448 -17.90 -14.61 13.85
C PHE A 448 -18.69 -15.35 12.78
N LYS A 449 -20.03 -15.34 12.90
CA LYS A 449 -20.92 -15.85 11.87
C LYS A 449 -21.03 -14.84 10.73
N ILE A 450 -20.90 -15.29 9.48
CA ILE A 450 -20.95 -14.42 8.30
C ILE A 450 -22.28 -13.65 8.24
N SER A 451 -23.40 -14.28 8.62
CA SER A 451 -24.71 -13.60 8.70
C SER A 451 -24.77 -12.43 9.68
N GLU A 452 -23.79 -12.29 10.57
CA GLU A 452 -23.73 -11.23 11.57
C GLU A 452 -22.72 -10.13 11.21
N ILE A 453 -22.08 -10.19 10.03
CA ILE A 453 -21.01 -9.27 9.62
C ILE A 453 -21.39 -7.80 9.77
N GLY A 454 -22.61 -7.43 9.45
CA GLY A 454 -23.12 -6.05 9.58
C GLY A 454 -23.20 -5.51 11.01
N LYS A 455 -22.92 -6.33 12.03
CA LYS A 455 -22.82 -5.89 13.43
C LYS A 455 -21.42 -5.41 13.81
N TYR A 456 -20.40 -5.73 12.99
CA TYR A 456 -19.00 -5.54 13.32
C TYR A 456 -18.40 -4.39 12.51
N LYS A 457 -17.74 -3.48 13.21
CA LYS A 457 -17.06 -2.31 12.63
C LYS A 457 -15.56 -2.51 12.43
N TYR A 458 -15.04 -3.70 12.71
CA TYR A 458 -13.61 -3.95 12.71
C TYR A 458 -13.27 -5.39 12.32
N ILE A 459 -12.85 -5.56 11.08
CA ILE A 459 -12.40 -6.83 10.53
C ILE A 459 -10.90 -6.69 10.22
N ILE A 460 -10.09 -7.69 10.52
CA ILE A 460 -8.67 -7.67 10.15
C ILE A 460 -8.48 -8.18 8.72
N LYS A 461 -7.35 -7.86 8.11
CA LYS A 461 -7.13 -8.03 6.66
C LYS A 461 -7.30 -9.48 6.21
N HIS A 462 -6.74 -10.45 6.93
CA HIS A 462 -6.89 -11.86 6.55
C HIS A 462 -8.37 -12.34 6.61
N GLU A 463 -9.19 -11.81 7.53
CA GLU A 463 -10.62 -12.13 7.58
C GLU A 463 -11.35 -11.59 6.36
N GLY A 464 -11.00 -10.37 5.90
CA GLY A 464 -11.51 -9.80 4.65
C GLY A 464 -11.16 -10.66 3.43
N ILE A 465 -9.96 -11.21 3.37
CA ILE A 465 -9.52 -12.13 2.31
C ILE A 465 -10.36 -13.43 2.34
N VAL A 466 -10.54 -14.04 3.51
CA VAL A 466 -11.39 -15.24 3.66
C VAL A 466 -12.83 -14.97 3.21
N LEU A 467 -13.40 -13.82 3.62
CA LEU A 467 -14.74 -13.41 3.22
C LEU A 467 -14.87 -13.20 1.71
N SER A 468 -13.88 -12.58 1.07
CA SER A 468 -13.89 -12.37 -0.38
C SER A 468 -13.94 -13.71 -1.14
N THR A 469 -13.19 -14.69 -0.67
CA THR A 469 -13.19 -16.06 -1.25
C THR A 469 -14.52 -16.77 -0.99
N TYR A 470 -15.10 -16.61 0.21
CA TYR A 470 -16.42 -17.14 0.52
C TYR A 470 -17.48 -16.66 -0.48
N ILE A 471 -17.50 -15.35 -0.79
CA ILE A 471 -18.46 -14.78 -1.75
C ILE A 471 -18.34 -15.45 -3.11
N VAL A 472 -17.12 -15.63 -3.63
CA VAL A 472 -16.88 -16.28 -4.92
C VAL A 472 -17.47 -17.69 -4.98
N PHE A 473 -17.23 -18.49 -3.93
CA PHE A 473 -17.69 -19.87 -3.94
C PHE A 473 -19.19 -20.01 -3.69
N MET A 474 -19.78 -19.11 -2.90
CA MET A 474 -21.25 -19.07 -2.75
C MET A 474 -21.92 -18.61 -4.05
N ASP A 475 -21.32 -17.71 -4.82
CA ASP A 475 -21.78 -17.31 -6.15
C ASP A 475 -21.72 -18.50 -7.13
N ILE A 476 -20.60 -19.23 -7.17
CA ILE A 476 -20.46 -20.45 -7.99
C ILE A 476 -21.49 -21.53 -7.61
N LEU A 477 -21.75 -21.72 -6.32
CA LEU A 477 -22.76 -22.66 -5.82
C LEU A 477 -24.21 -22.18 -6.02
N LYS A 478 -24.39 -20.93 -6.43
CA LYS A 478 -25.72 -20.25 -6.55
C LYS A 478 -26.50 -20.20 -5.25
N GLU A 479 -25.77 -20.14 -4.11
CA GLU A 479 -26.37 -20.01 -2.77
C GLU A 479 -26.43 -18.54 -2.34
N TYR A 480 -27.10 -17.74 -3.15
CA TYR A 480 -27.14 -16.27 -3.10
C TYR A 480 -27.67 -15.70 -1.78
N ASP A 481 -28.64 -16.37 -1.16
CA ASP A 481 -29.23 -15.96 0.12
C ASP A 481 -28.24 -16.01 1.29
N SER A 482 -27.15 -16.72 1.12
CA SER A 482 -26.07 -16.85 2.11
C SER A 482 -25.01 -15.76 1.98
N ILE A 483 -25.02 -14.97 0.91
CA ILE A 483 -24.08 -13.86 0.68
C ILE A 483 -24.61 -12.62 1.42
N PRO A 484 -23.86 -12.05 2.37
CA PRO A 484 -24.23 -10.78 3.02
C PRO A 484 -24.36 -9.66 1.98
N SER A 485 -25.18 -8.64 2.26
CA SER A 485 -25.24 -7.48 1.37
C SER A 485 -23.90 -6.72 1.33
N TYR A 486 -23.64 -6.06 0.22
CA TYR A 486 -22.42 -5.25 0.03
C TYR A 486 -22.26 -4.20 1.12
N GLU A 487 -23.35 -3.54 1.50
CA GLU A 487 -23.37 -2.53 2.54
C GLU A 487 -22.96 -3.08 3.90
N ASN A 488 -23.41 -4.30 4.25
CA ASN A 488 -22.99 -4.96 5.48
C ASN A 488 -21.51 -5.36 5.46
N MET A 489 -21.01 -5.79 4.29
CA MET A 489 -19.62 -6.20 4.12
C MET A 489 -18.63 -5.03 4.14
N THR A 490 -19.08 -3.85 3.71
CA THR A 490 -18.22 -2.66 3.63
C THR A 490 -18.44 -1.67 4.78
N LEU A 491 -19.32 -1.98 5.73
CA LEU A 491 -19.67 -1.09 6.85
C LEU A 491 -18.46 -0.61 7.65
N TRP A 492 -17.45 -1.44 7.81
CA TRP A 492 -16.22 -1.13 8.56
C TRP A 492 -15.20 -0.28 7.77
N ILE A 493 -15.43 -0.05 6.48
CA ILE A 493 -14.63 0.80 5.57
C ILE A 493 -15.52 1.81 4.84
N ALA A 494 -16.65 2.21 5.43
CA ALA A 494 -17.65 3.03 4.75
C ALA A 494 -17.23 4.51 4.59
N ASP A 495 -16.29 5.01 5.41
CA ASP A 495 -15.80 6.38 5.25
C ASP A 495 -14.66 6.46 4.22
N GLU A 496 -14.57 7.59 3.52
CA GLU A 496 -13.60 7.83 2.44
C GLU A 496 -12.15 7.56 2.85
N PHE A 497 -11.79 7.94 4.07
CA PHE A 497 -10.45 7.71 4.58
C PHE A 497 -10.14 6.23 4.81
N SER A 498 -11.11 5.49 5.33
CA SER A 498 -11.00 4.04 5.53
C SER A 498 -10.93 3.30 4.21
N LYS A 499 -11.67 3.72 3.18
CA LYS A 499 -11.58 3.15 1.83
C LYS A 499 -10.13 3.20 1.31
N ARG A 500 -9.47 4.34 1.40
CA ARG A 500 -8.07 4.51 0.98
C ARG A 500 -7.09 3.67 1.82
N LYS A 501 -7.26 3.66 3.15
CA LYS A 501 -6.42 2.86 4.04
C LYS A 501 -6.48 1.36 3.75
N PHE A 502 -7.63 0.88 3.32
CA PHE A 502 -7.89 -0.53 3.06
C PHE A 502 -8.17 -0.80 1.59
N ALA A 503 -7.60 0.02 0.70
CA ALA A 503 -7.85 -0.04 -0.73
C ALA A 503 -7.74 -1.48 -1.29
N SER A 504 -6.72 -2.25 -0.91
CA SER A 504 -6.54 -3.62 -1.38
C SER A 504 -7.67 -4.59 -1.00
N ILE A 505 -8.35 -4.36 0.13
CA ILE A 505 -9.52 -5.18 0.52
C ILE A 505 -10.79 -4.61 -0.10
N PHE A 506 -10.91 -3.28 -0.16
CA PHE A 506 -12.07 -2.64 -0.74
C PHE A 506 -12.20 -2.96 -2.24
N GLU A 507 -11.11 -2.86 -3.01
CA GLU A 507 -11.07 -3.23 -4.43
C GLU A 507 -11.44 -4.70 -4.64
N LEU A 508 -10.91 -5.59 -3.79
CA LEU A 508 -11.19 -7.02 -3.86
C LEU A 508 -12.67 -7.33 -3.58
N LEU A 509 -13.25 -6.73 -2.54
CA LEU A 509 -14.68 -6.88 -2.23
C LEU A 509 -15.54 -6.27 -3.35
N SER A 510 -15.20 -5.09 -3.85
CA SER A 510 -15.91 -4.46 -4.96
C SER A 510 -15.93 -5.36 -6.20
N LEU A 511 -14.78 -5.96 -6.57
CA LEU A 511 -14.70 -6.91 -7.66
C LEU A 511 -15.62 -8.13 -7.45
N ARG A 512 -15.59 -8.72 -6.24
CA ARG A 512 -16.41 -9.91 -5.95
C ARG A 512 -17.90 -9.61 -6.00
N TYR A 513 -18.32 -8.49 -5.43
CA TYR A 513 -19.73 -8.08 -5.44
C TYR A 513 -20.20 -7.58 -6.80
N ALA A 514 -19.36 -6.89 -7.57
CA ALA A 514 -19.70 -6.52 -8.94
C ALA A 514 -19.97 -7.78 -9.79
N ASN A 515 -19.11 -8.78 -9.71
CA ASN A 515 -19.33 -10.07 -10.39
C ASN A 515 -20.61 -10.77 -9.90
N PHE A 516 -20.82 -10.86 -8.59
CA PHE A 516 -22.02 -11.47 -8.02
C PHE A 516 -23.31 -10.79 -8.50
N TYR A 517 -23.41 -9.46 -8.39
CA TYR A 517 -24.61 -8.74 -8.83
C TYR A 517 -24.81 -8.84 -10.35
N GLY A 518 -23.73 -8.85 -11.15
CA GLY A 518 -23.80 -9.11 -12.58
C GLY A 518 -24.36 -10.51 -12.90
N ASN A 519 -23.89 -11.55 -12.18
CA ASN A 519 -24.33 -12.93 -12.37
C ASN A 519 -25.82 -13.15 -12.03
N ILE A 520 -26.36 -12.41 -11.05
CA ILE A 520 -27.80 -12.49 -10.73
C ILE A 520 -28.66 -11.54 -11.56
N GLY A 521 -28.06 -10.77 -12.49
CA GLY A 521 -28.78 -9.85 -13.39
C GLY A 521 -29.09 -8.47 -12.81
N ASP A 522 -28.60 -8.13 -11.61
CA ASP A 522 -28.68 -6.77 -11.05
C ASP A 522 -27.51 -5.92 -11.58
N TYR A 523 -27.54 -5.65 -12.88
CA TYR A 523 -26.48 -4.94 -13.59
C TYR A 523 -26.25 -3.51 -13.08
N LEU A 524 -27.33 -2.84 -12.63
CA LEU A 524 -27.20 -1.48 -12.11
C LEU A 524 -26.36 -1.44 -10.84
N LYS A 525 -26.64 -2.36 -9.93
CA LYS A 525 -25.86 -2.50 -8.68
C LYS A 525 -24.43 -2.94 -8.96
N SER A 526 -24.25 -3.86 -9.90
CA SER A 526 -22.94 -4.32 -10.36
C SER A 526 -22.09 -3.17 -10.90
N ASP A 527 -22.65 -2.32 -11.78
CA ASP A 527 -21.95 -1.17 -12.37
C ASP A 527 -21.58 -0.12 -11.31
N GLN A 528 -22.51 0.14 -10.36
CA GLN A 528 -22.23 1.06 -9.25
C GLN A 528 -21.04 0.59 -8.44
N ILE A 529 -21.01 -0.69 -8.02
CA ILE A 529 -19.95 -1.25 -7.19
C ILE A 529 -18.63 -1.34 -7.97
N ALA A 530 -18.68 -1.71 -9.24
CA ALA A 530 -17.49 -1.69 -10.11
C ALA A 530 -16.91 -0.28 -10.23
N GLY A 531 -17.78 0.75 -10.38
CA GLY A 531 -17.39 2.15 -10.39
C GLY A 531 -16.66 2.58 -9.12
N GLU A 532 -17.21 2.24 -7.94
CA GLU A 532 -16.57 2.51 -6.65
C GLU A 532 -15.18 1.83 -6.52
N GLY A 533 -15.05 0.60 -7.02
CA GLY A 533 -13.77 -0.10 -7.08
C GLY A 533 -12.76 0.58 -8.00
N ILE A 534 -13.19 1.03 -9.18
CA ILE A 534 -12.34 1.77 -10.14
C ILE A 534 -11.87 3.10 -9.52
N GLU A 535 -12.77 3.84 -8.89
CA GLU A 535 -12.42 5.11 -8.23
C GLU A 535 -11.31 4.92 -7.19
N ILE A 536 -11.41 3.91 -6.34
CA ILE A 536 -10.40 3.65 -5.30
C ILE A 536 -9.07 3.18 -5.90
N GLU A 537 -9.10 2.37 -6.97
CA GLU A 537 -7.88 1.96 -7.69
C GLU A 537 -7.15 3.18 -8.28
N LEU A 538 -7.88 4.07 -8.94
CA LEU A 538 -7.30 5.28 -9.53
C LEU A 538 -6.83 6.27 -8.46
N GLU A 539 -7.60 6.47 -7.40
CA GLU A 539 -7.25 7.37 -6.30
C GLU A 539 -6.02 6.89 -5.52
N CYS A 540 -5.89 5.58 -5.34
CA CYS A 540 -4.74 4.97 -4.69
C CYS A 540 -3.63 4.54 -5.66
N GLU A 541 -3.74 4.95 -6.94
CA GLU A 541 -2.75 4.68 -7.99
C GLU A 541 -2.36 3.19 -8.10
N ARG A 542 -3.39 2.35 -8.10
CA ARG A 542 -3.29 0.88 -8.20
C ARG A 542 -3.93 0.41 -9.51
N MET A 543 -3.58 -0.81 -9.94
CA MET A 543 -4.21 -1.44 -11.09
C MET A 543 -4.46 -2.94 -10.89
N SER A 544 -4.52 -3.39 -9.62
CA SER A 544 -4.63 -4.82 -9.29
C SER A 544 -5.89 -5.44 -9.87
N SER A 545 -7.05 -4.82 -9.67
CA SER A 545 -8.34 -5.27 -10.17
C SER A 545 -8.91 -4.39 -11.31
N LEU A 546 -8.21 -3.33 -11.69
CA LEU A 546 -8.71 -2.28 -12.57
C LEU A 546 -9.23 -2.80 -13.92
N ASN A 547 -8.45 -3.63 -14.60
CA ASN A 547 -8.86 -4.23 -15.88
C ASN A 547 -10.12 -5.10 -15.75
N THR A 548 -10.26 -5.82 -14.63
CA THR A 548 -11.42 -6.70 -14.43
C THR A 548 -12.68 -5.91 -14.07
N LEU A 549 -12.55 -4.86 -13.24
CA LEU A 549 -13.66 -3.96 -12.89
C LEU A 549 -14.20 -3.20 -14.14
N LEU A 550 -13.28 -2.70 -14.98
CA LEU A 550 -13.65 -2.07 -16.25
C LEU A 550 -14.39 -3.04 -17.19
N TYR A 551 -13.90 -4.27 -17.29
CA TYR A 551 -14.56 -5.30 -18.10
C TYR A 551 -15.92 -5.69 -17.53
N CYS A 552 -16.10 -5.69 -16.21
CA CYS A 552 -17.39 -5.98 -15.58
C CYS A 552 -18.49 -5.03 -16.08
N ILE A 553 -18.22 -3.72 -16.14
CA ILE A 553 -19.16 -2.71 -16.67
C ILE A 553 -19.47 -2.99 -18.15
N ALA A 554 -18.45 -3.25 -18.96
CA ALA A 554 -18.65 -3.56 -20.39
C ALA A 554 -19.49 -4.84 -20.59
N TRP A 555 -19.22 -5.87 -19.77
CA TRP A 555 -19.94 -7.14 -19.84
C TRP A 555 -21.41 -6.99 -19.44
N ASN A 556 -21.71 -6.29 -18.36
CA ASN A 556 -23.08 -6.03 -17.89
C ASN A 556 -23.96 -5.39 -18.97
N ASN A 557 -23.41 -4.40 -19.67
CA ASN A 557 -24.15 -3.72 -20.73
C ASN A 557 -24.28 -4.59 -22.00
N GLY A 558 -23.29 -5.41 -22.29
CA GLY A 558 -23.36 -6.41 -23.36
C GLY A 558 -24.48 -7.44 -23.14
N GLU A 559 -24.63 -7.96 -21.92
CA GLU A 559 -25.70 -8.90 -21.57
C GLU A 559 -27.10 -8.28 -21.68
N GLN A 560 -27.24 -6.98 -21.45
CA GLN A 560 -28.48 -6.26 -21.66
C GLN A 560 -28.80 -5.94 -23.12
N GLN A 561 -27.94 -6.35 -24.07
CA GLN A 561 -28.01 -5.98 -25.50
C GLN A 561 -28.07 -4.46 -25.74
N LYS A 562 -27.44 -3.71 -24.87
CA LYS A 562 -27.38 -2.25 -24.88
C LYS A 562 -25.95 -1.72 -25.00
N ALA A 563 -25.02 -2.56 -25.48
CA ALA A 563 -23.63 -2.15 -25.62
C ALA A 563 -23.52 -0.88 -26.46
N THR A 564 -23.03 0.17 -25.88
CA THR A 564 -22.80 1.49 -26.49
C THR A 564 -21.33 1.65 -26.85
N GLU A 565 -20.99 2.73 -27.57
CA GLU A 565 -19.58 3.11 -27.79
C GLU A 565 -18.81 3.27 -26.47
N ASN A 566 -19.47 3.74 -25.41
CA ASN A 566 -18.89 3.87 -24.09
C ASN A 566 -18.49 2.50 -23.49
N ASP A 567 -19.30 1.47 -23.69
CA ASP A 567 -19.02 0.11 -23.19
C ASP A 567 -17.87 -0.55 -23.95
N ILE A 568 -17.82 -0.31 -25.26
CA ILE A 568 -16.67 -0.70 -26.10
C ILE A 568 -15.41 -0.03 -25.56
N GLN A 569 -15.49 1.24 -25.14
CA GLN A 569 -14.37 1.96 -24.58
C GLN A 569 -13.90 1.38 -23.24
N PHE A 570 -14.82 1.00 -22.34
CA PHE A 570 -14.45 0.30 -21.09
C PHE A 570 -13.70 -1.02 -21.36
N CYS A 571 -14.17 -1.80 -22.33
CA CYS A 571 -13.49 -3.05 -22.70
C CYS A 571 -12.12 -2.80 -23.35
N LYS A 572 -11.97 -1.73 -24.15
CA LYS A 572 -10.66 -1.32 -24.68
C LYS A 572 -9.69 -0.94 -23.57
N TRP A 573 -10.12 -0.14 -22.60
CA TRP A 573 -9.28 0.19 -21.45
C TRP A 573 -8.88 -1.05 -20.64
N ALA A 574 -9.83 -1.95 -20.40
CA ALA A 574 -9.55 -3.24 -19.77
C ALA A 574 -8.49 -4.04 -20.53
N TYR A 575 -8.59 -4.08 -21.86
CA TYR A 575 -7.65 -4.79 -22.73
C TYR A 575 -6.24 -4.18 -22.69
N GLU A 576 -6.10 -2.85 -22.81
CA GLU A 576 -4.79 -2.18 -22.79
C GLU A 576 -4.10 -2.32 -21.42
N ILE A 577 -4.84 -2.22 -20.31
CA ILE A 577 -4.30 -2.47 -18.98
C ILE A 577 -3.87 -3.93 -18.80
N ALA A 578 -4.69 -4.90 -19.27
CA ALA A 578 -4.32 -6.31 -19.22
C ALA A 578 -3.08 -6.61 -20.08
N LYS A 579 -2.97 -5.98 -21.26
CA LYS A 579 -1.80 -6.06 -22.15
C LYS A 579 -0.54 -5.52 -21.46
N PHE A 580 -0.65 -4.40 -20.76
CA PHE A 580 0.45 -3.83 -19.97
C PHE A 580 0.87 -4.74 -18.81
N LYS A 581 -0.10 -5.32 -18.10
CA LYS A 581 0.13 -6.30 -17.03
C LYS A 581 0.64 -7.66 -17.51
N GLU A 582 0.67 -7.90 -18.83
CA GLU A 582 0.96 -9.22 -19.44
C GLU A 582 -0.04 -10.33 -19.03
N ASP A 583 -1.28 -9.94 -18.70
CA ASP A 583 -2.37 -10.84 -18.33
C ASP A 583 -2.97 -11.50 -19.58
N ASN A 584 -2.27 -12.50 -20.11
CA ASN A 584 -2.64 -13.18 -21.34
C ASN A 584 -4.00 -13.87 -21.30
N ILE A 585 -4.44 -14.31 -20.13
CA ILE A 585 -5.73 -15.00 -19.96
C ILE A 585 -6.87 -13.99 -20.19
N ARG A 586 -6.84 -12.87 -19.49
CA ARG A 586 -7.88 -11.84 -19.59
C ARG A 586 -7.84 -11.13 -20.94
N MET A 587 -6.66 -10.90 -21.53
CA MET A 587 -6.53 -10.35 -22.89
C MET A 587 -7.33 -11.16 -23.93
N VAL A 588 -7.29 -12.49 -23.89
CA VAL A 588 -8.05 -13.36 -24.82
C VAL A 588 -9.56 -13.16 -24.62
N VAL A 589 -10.02 -13.05 -23.38
CA VAL A 589 -11.44 -12.83 -23.06
C VAL A 589 -11.91 -11.48 -23.59
N TYR A 590 -11.17 -10.40 -23.29
CA TYR A 590 -11.53 -9.03 -23.69
C TYR A 590 -11.50 -8.86 -25.22
N LYS A 591 -10.51 -9.43 -25.89
CA LYS A 591 -10.43 -9.42 -27.35
C LYS A 591 -11.61 -10.12 -28.01
N ARG A 592 -12.06 -11.26 -27.47
CA ARG A 592 -13.26 -11.96 -27.98
C ARG A 592 -14.53 -11.10 -27.79
N TRP A 593 -14.63 -10.39 -26.70
CA TRP A 593 -15.77 -9.49 -26.46
C TRP A 593 -15.78 -8.30 -27.43
N LEU A 594 -14.63 -7.68 -27.70
CA LEU A 594 -14.49 -6.59 -28.68
C LEU A 594 -14.76 -7.00 -30.14
N GLN A 595 -14.75 -8.29 -30.46
CA GLN A 595 -15.04 -8.83 -31.77
C GLN A 595 -16.52 -9.21 -31.97
N ARG A 596 -17.35 -9.15 -30.92
CA ARG A 596 -18.80 -9.38 -31.01
C ARG A 596 -19.52 -8.17 -31.62
#